data_ce038a00d2b8135a7c467c84eadc59eb
#
_entry.id   ce038a00d2b8135a7c467c84eadc59eb
#
_cell.length_a   1.000
_cell.length_b   1.000
_cell.length_c   1.000
_cell.angle_alpha   90.00
_cell.angle_beta   90.00
_cell.angle_gamma   90.00
#
_symmetry.space_group_name_H-M   'P 1'
#
loop_
_entity.id
_entity.type
_entity.pdbx_description
1 polymer ?
#
loop_
_entity_poly.entity_id
_entity_poly.type
_entity_poly.pdbx_seq_one_letter_code
_entity_poly.pdbx_strand_id
1 'polypeptide(L)'
;ATLIAGSAGLGNASKIGKIAVKTILFFAVTTAIAVTIGLIVANIMEPGTGLTISVEGLKAKAAAAPALSKVLLDIVPINPIEAFAKGNMLQVIFFSIFFGFCLSLMGESVRMVTDFFQMVGDVMIRMTNYVMLYAPIGVFGLIAYTVTRHGLSVLLPLGKLILTAFIATVIFVVVTYLP
;
A
#
# COMPACT_ATOMS: atom_id res chain seq x y z
N ALA A 1 -6.97 6.33 11.33
CA ALA A 1 -7.22 7.73 11.71
C ALA A 1 -7.47 8.58 10.46
N THR A 2 -6.52 8.73 9.54
CA THR A 2 -6.64 9.57 8.32
C THR A 2 -7.82 9.20 7.42
N LEU A 3 -8.12 7.90 7.25
CA LEU A 3 -9.28 7.44 6.49
C LEU A 3 -10.60 7.82 7.16
N ILE A 4 -10.66 7.77 8.49
CA ILE A 4 -11.85 8.19 9.25
C ILE A 4 -12.07 9.69 9.05
N ALA A 5 -11.04 10.51 9.27
CA ALA A 5 -11.11 11.95 9.09
C ALA A 5 -11.46 12.34 7.65
N GLY A 6 -10.84 11.68 6.65
CA GLY A 6 -11.11 11.92 5.24
C GLY A 6 -12.55 11.57 4.83
N SER A 7 -13.10 10.44 5.31
CA SER A 7 -14.48 10.05 5.00
C SER A 7 -15.51 10.88 5.75
N ALA A 8 -15.22 11.33 6.97
CA ALA A 8 -16.08 12.24 7.73
C ALA A 8 -16.21 13.63 7.07
N GLY A 9 -15.17 14.12 6.39
CA GLY A 9 -15.15 15.41 5.70
C GLY A 9 -15.98 15.49 4.42
N LEU A 10 -16.51 14.37 3.90
CA LEU A 10 -17.19 14.30 2.60
C LEU A 10 -18.64 14.83 2.59
N GLY A 11 -19.23 15.17 3.73
CA GLY A 11 -20.44 16.00 3.95
C GLY A 11 -21.75 15.64 3.23
N ASN A 12 -21.75 14.81 2.19
CA ASN A 12 -22.97 14.53 1.41
C ASN A 12 -22.97 13.12 0.82
N ALA A 13 -23.77 12.22 1.38
CA ALA A 13 -23.82 10.79 1.04
C ALA A 13 -24.04 10.51 -0.47
N SER A 14 -24.84 11.30 -1.15
CA SER A 14 -25.12 11.15 -2.60
C SER A 14 -23.89 11.45 -3.48
N LYS A 15 -23.06 12.42 -3.07
CA LYS A 15 -21.81 12.74 -3.78
C LYS A 15 -20.72 11.70 -3.51
N ILE A 16 -20.72 11.13 -2.31
CA ILE A 16 -19.73 10.11 -1.89
C ILE A 16 -19.77 8.89 -2.82
N GLY A 17 -20.96 8.35 -3.12
CA GLY A 17 -21.09 7.19 -4.00
C GLY A 17 -20.52 7.40 -5.40
N LYS A 18 -20.83 8.57 -6.01
CA LYS A 18 -20.31 8.90 -7.35
C LYS A 18 -18.79 9.11 -7.37
N ILE A 19 -18.27 9.78 -6.33
CA ILE A 19 -16.82 9.99 -6.19
C ILE A 19 -16.12 8.64 -5.95
N ALA A 20 -16.66 7.79 -5.06
CA ALA A 20 -16.09 6.48 -4.76
C ALA A 20 -16.00 5.59 -6.00
N VAL A 21 -17.09 5.48 -6.79
CA VAL A 21 -17.08 4.68 -8.03
C VAL A 21 -16.05 5.21 -9.03
N LYS A 22 -16.01 6.54 -9.26
CA LYS A 22 -15.01 7.13 -10.16
C LYS A 22 -13.58 6.88 -9.67
N THR A 23 -13.35 7.02 -8.37
CA THR A 23 -12.04 6.78 -7.76
C THR A 23 -11.62 5.32 -7.92
N ILE A 24 -12.51 4.37 -7.64
CA ILE A 24 -12.23 2.93 -7.80
C ILE A 24 -11.90 2.59 -9.25
N LEU A 25 -12.69 3.09 -10.21
CA LEU A 25 -12.43 2.88 -11.63
C LEU A 25 -11.09 3.49 -12.06
N PHE A 26 -10.81 4.72 -11.63
CA PHE A 26 -9.53 5.37 -11.91
C PHE A 26 -8.35 4.57 -11.34
N PHE A 27 -8.44 4.13 -10.08
CA PHE A 27 -7.40 3.28 -9.49
C PHE A 27 -7.26 1.92 -10.18
N ALA A 28 -8.36 1.29 -10.58
CA ALA A 28 -8.30 0.02 -11.31
C ALA A 28 -7.56 0.20 -12.65
N VAL A 29 -7.89 1.24 -13.42
CA VAL A 29 -7.23 1.53 -14.70
C VAL A 29 -5.75 1.89 -14.49
N THR A 30 -5.45 2.80 -13.58
CA THR A 30 -4.04 3.21 -13.31
C THR A 30 -3.21 2.07 -12.77
N THR A 31 -3.79 1.19 -11.94
CA THR A 31 -3.11 -0.02 -11.45
C THR A 31 -2.83 -1.00 -12.60
N ALA A 32 -3.78 -1.22 -13.50
CA ALA A 32 -3.59 -2.08 -14.66
C ALA A 32 -2.45 -1.54 -15.56
N ILE A 33 -2.42 -0.23 -15.81
CA ILE A 33 -1.34 0.44 -16.55
C ILE A 33 -0.01 0.27 -15.82
N ALA A 34 0.03 0.52 -14.51
CA ALA A 34 1.26 0.39 -13.71
C ALA A 34 1.84 -1.02 -13.75
N VAL A 35 0.99 -2.05 -13.57
CA VAL A 35 1.39 -3.46 -13.64
C VAL A 35 1.92 -3.80 -15.03
N THR A 36 1.24 -3.36 -16.07
CA THR A 36 1.66 -3.60 -17.46
C THR A 36 3.02 -2.98 -17.75
N ILE A 37 3.22 -1.70 -17.38
CA ILE A 37 4.50 -1.01 -17.54
C ILE A 37 5.59 -1.73 -16.72
N GLY A 38 5.30 -2.07 -15.47
CA GLY A 38 6.23 -2.78 -14.60
C GLY A 38 6.69 -4.11 -15.18
N LEU A 39 5.76 -4.91 -15.72
CA LEU A 39 6.07 -6.18 -16.36
C LEU A 39 6.90 -6.01 -17.65
N ILE A 40 6.54 -5.04 -18.50
CA ILE A 40 7.30 -4.76 -19.73
C ILE A 40 8.73 -4.34 -19.38
N VAL A 41 8.90 -3.36 -18.48
CA VAL A 41 10.23 -2.87 -18.12
C VAL A 41 11.06 -3.96 -17.42
N ALA A 42 10.45 -4.75 -16.53
CA ALA A 42 11.12 -5.86 -15.86
C ALA A 42 11.56 -6.94 -16.85
N ASN A 43 10.74 -7.24 -17.87
CA ASN A 43 11.06 -8.23 -18.90
C ASN A 43 12.17 -7.76 -19.85
N ILE A 44 12.24 -6.46 -20.14
CA ILE A 44 13.30 -5.87 -20.98
C ILE A 44 14.62 -5.77 -20.22
N MET A 45 14.56 -5.36 -18.96
CA MET A 45 15.77 -5.11 -18.16
C MET A 45 16.30 -6.37 -17.45
N GLU A 46 15.49 -7.41 -17.31
CA GLU A 46 15.86 -8.70 -16.67
C GLU A 46 16.69 -8.49 -15.40
N PRO A 47 16.18 -7.79 -14.35
CA PRO A 47 16.96 -7.40 -13.18
C PRO A 47 17.47 -8.58 -12.34
N GLY A 48 16.93 -9.80 -12.55
CA GLY A 48 17.31 -11.04 -11.86
C GLY A 48 18.45 -11.81 -12.52
N THR A 49 18.91 -11.43 -13.70
CA THR A 49 19.99 -12.14 -14.40
C THR A 49 21.31 -12.06 -13.61
N GLY A 50 21.91 -13.23 -13.36
CA GLY A 50 23.17 -13.33 -12.59
C GLY A 50 23.00 -13.61 -11.10
N LEU A 51 21.77 -13.75 -10.58
CA LEU A 51 21.52 -14.23 -9.23
C LEU A 51 21.54 -15.78 -9.23
N THR A 52 22.63 -16.38 -8.79
CA THR A 52 22.69 -17.82 -8.46
C THR A 52 22.18 -18.04 -7.03
N ILE A 53 20.87 -17.79 -6.81
CA ILE A 53 20.24 -18.19 -5.55
C ILE A 53 19.81 -19.64 -5.74
N SER A 54 20.40 -20.57 -4.95
CA SER A 54 19.91 -21.94 -4.89
C SER A 54 18.45 -21.93 -4.44
N VAL A 55 17.57 -22.25 -5.37
CA VAL A 55 16.13 -22.43 -5.11
C VAL A 55 15.84 -23.80 -4.48
N GLU A 56 16.88 -24.62 -4.21
CA GLU A 56 16.74 -25.89 -3.52
C GLU A 56 16.24 -25.65 -2.08
N GLY A 57 14.97 -25.93 -1.87
CA GLY A 57 14.28 -25.75 -0.58
C GLY A 57 13.21 -24.67 -0.53
N LEU A 58 13.14 -23.77 -1.50
CA LEU A 58 12.01 -22.87 -1.65
C LEU A 58 10.85 -23.64 -2.30
N LYS A 59 10.10 -24.41 -1.51
CA LYS A 59 8.77 -24.83 -1.94
C LYS A 59 7.99 -23.57 -2.19
N ALA A 60 7.75 -23.24 -3.47
CA ALA A 60 6.79 -22.22 -3.82
C ALA A 60 5.47 -22.60 -3.13
N LYS A 61 5.22 -22.01 -1.98
CA LYS A 61 3.94 -22.10 -1.32
C LYS A 61 3.03 -21.24 -2.21
N ALA A 62 2.56 -21.85 -3.30
CA ALA A 62 1.48 -21.27 -4.08
C ALA A 62 0.32 -21.13 -3.09
N ALA A 63 0.26 -19.97 -2.44
CA ALA A 63 -0.91 -19.59 -1.69
C ALA A 63 -2.03 -19.59 -2.73
N ALA A 64 -2.88 -20.63 -2.69
CA ALA A 64 -4.07 -20.66 -3.52
C ALA A 64 -4.76 -19.30 -3.32
N ALA A 65 -4.94 -18.56 -4.41
CA ALA A 65 -5.59 -17.27 -4.34
C ALA A 65 -6.93 -17.48 -3.63
N PRO A 66 -7.21 -16.78 -2.53
CA PRO A 66 -8.46 -16.98 -1.80
C PRO A 66 -9.62 -16.73 -2.76
N ALA A 67 -10.64 -17.57 -2.70
CA ALA A 67 -11.84 -17.41 -3.53
C ALA A 67 -12.37 -15.97 -3.34
N LEU A 68 -12.69 -15.29 -4.44
CA LEU A 68 -13.22 -13.91 -4.42
C LEU A 68 -14.40 -13.75 -3.45
N SER A 69 -15.27 -14.77 -3.36
CA SER A 69 -16.38 -14.79 -2.41
C SER A 69 -15.92 -14.72 -0.96
N LYS A 70 -14.84 -15.42 -0.61
CA LYS A 70 -14.27 -15.38 0.75
C LYS A 70 -13.66 -14.02 1.05
N VAL A 71 -12.93 -13.43 0.09
CA VAL A 71 -12.36 -12.08 0.24
C VAL A 71 -13.45 -11.04 0.48
N LEU A 72 -14.56 -11.13 -0.28
CA LEU A 72 -15.69 -10.19 -0.13
C LEU A 72 -16.41 -10.34 1.23
N LEU A 73 -16.55 -11.56 1.73
CA LEU A 73 -17.14 -11.81 3.05
C LEU A 73 -16.21 -11.36 4.18
N ASP A 74 -14.89 -11.53 4.00
CA ASP A 74 -13.89 -11.16 4.99
C ASP A 74 -13.62 -9.65 5.04
N ILE A 75 -14.18 -8.83 4.14
CA ILE A 75 -14.06 -7.37 4.17
C ILE A 75 -14.69 -6.78 5.44
N VAL A 76 -15.85 -7.34 5.86
CA VAL A 76 -16.56 -6.84 7.04
C VAL A 76 -15.93 -7.46 8.30
N PRO A 77 -15.33 -6.67 9.19
CA PRO A 77 -14.73 -7.22 10.40
C PRO A 77 -15.80 -7.69 11.39
N ILE A 78 -15.68 -8.91 11.90
CA ILE A 78 -16.48 -9.39 13.03
C ILE A 78 -16.10 -8.59 14.30
N ASN A 79 -14.80 -8.31 14.46
CA ASN A 79 -14.28 -7.51 15.55
C ASN A 79 -13.25 -6.51 15.00
N PRO A 80 -13.57 -5.19 14.98
CA PRO A 80 -12.66 -4.18 14.48
C PRO A 80 -11.33 -4.11 15.26
N ILE A 81 -11.38 -4.28 16.58
CA ILE A 81 -10.17 -4.23 17.42
C ILE A 81 -9.23 -5.38 17.09
N GLU A 82 -9.76 -6.56 16.84
CA GLU A 82 -8.99 -7.70 16.40
C GLU A 82 -8.37 -7.47 15.02
N ALA A 83 -9.11 -6.84 14.10
CA ALA A 83 -8.60 -6.48 12.78
C ALA A 83 -7.41 -5.50 12.88
N PHE A 84 -7.47 -4.52 13.77
CA PHE A 84 -6.36 -3.63 14.06
C PHE A 84 -5.15 -4.38 14.65
N ALA A 85 -5.39 -5.24 15.65
CA ALA A 85 -4.31 -5.98 16.32
C ALA A 85 -3.61 -6.98 15.39
N LYS A 86 -4.36 -7.63 14.50
CA LYS A 86 -3.82 -8.58 13.50
C LYS A 86 -3.27 -7.90 12.24
N GLY A 87 -3.47 -6.60 12.07
CA GLY A 87 -3.03 -5.86 10.89
C GLY A 87 -3.80 -6.23 9.61
N ASN A 88 -5.07 -6.68 9.73
CA ASN A 88 -5.89 -6.98 8.57
C ASN A 88 -6.36 -5.68 7.89
N MET A 89 -5.53 -5.19 6.95
CA MET A 89 -5.70 -3.89 6.32
C MET A 89 -7.06 -3.73 5.63
N LEU A 90 -7.57 -4.77 4.98
CA LEU A 90 -8.85 -4.71 4.26
C LEU A 90 -10.02 -4.43 5.20
N GLN A 91 -10.06 -5.14 6.33
CA GLN A 91 -11.06 -4.95 7.38
C GLN A 91 -10.92 -3.59 8.07
N VAL A 92 -9.68 -3.16 8.32
CA VAL A 92 -9.38 -1.84 8.90
C VAL A 92 -9.85 -0.72 7.98
N ILE A 93 -9.61 -0.81 6.68
CA ILE A 93 -10.05 0.18 5.69
C ILE A 93 -11.58 0.24 5.65
N PHE A 94 -12.25 -0.92 5.54
CA PHE A 94 -13.71 -0.97 5.53
C PHE A 94 -14.31 -0.33 6.78
N PHE A 95 -13.84 -0.74 7.97
CA PHE A 95 -14.31 -0.16 9.22
C PHE A 95 -14.08 1.35 9.30
N SER A 96 -12.89 1.81 8.89
CA SER A 96 -12.54 3.24 8.93
C SER A 96 -13.43 4.08 8.01
N ILE A 97 -13.71 3.60 6.80
CA ILE A 97 -14.61 4.29 5.85
C ILE A 97 -16.03 4.31 6.39
N PHE A 98 -16.52 3.17 6.88
CA PHE A 98 -17.89 3.06 7.41
C PHE A 98 -18.07 3.93 8.66
N PHE A 99 -17.12 3.92 9.58
CA PHE A 99 -17.14 4.75 10.78
C PHE A 99 -17.12 6.24 10.43
N GLY A 100 -16.23 6.67 9.52
CA GLY A 100 -16.17 8.05 9.07
C GLY A 100 -17.43 8.49 8.30
N PHE A 101 -18.04 7.59 7.55
CA PHE A 101 -19.34 7.84 6.93
C PHE A 101 -20.44 8.11 7.98
N CYS A 102 -20.49 7.31 9.04
CA CYS A 102 -21.44 7.53 10.15
C CYS A 102 -21.20 8.90 10.82
N LEU A 103 -19.92 9.29 11.04
CA LEU A 103 -19.60 10.61 11.57
C LEU A 103 -20.06 11.73 10.62
N SER A 104 -19.90 11.55 9.30
CA SER A 104 -20.37 12.50 8.29
C SER A 104 -21.90 12.72 8.34
N LEU A 105 -22.67 11.66 8.59
CA LEU A 105 -24.13 11.75 8.72
C LEU A 105 -24.59 12.47 9.99
N MET A 106 -23.80 12.40 11.06
CA MET A 106 -24.09 13.08 12.33
C MET A 106 -23.73 14.57 12.33
N GLY A 107 -22.90 15.01 11.37
CA GLY A 107 -22.55 16.41 11.16
C GLY A 107 -21.85 17.08 12.33
N GLU A 108 -22.23 18.32 12.64
CA GLU A 108 -21.56 19.16 13.64
C GLU A 108 -21.61 18.59 15.07
N SER A 109 -22.59 17.75 15.40
CA SER A 109 -22.74 17.19 16.74
C SER A 109 -21.58 16.29 17.16
N VAL A 110 -20.82 15.74 16.20
CA VAL A 110 -19.70 14.84 16.43
C VAL A 110 -18.36 15.42 15.96
N ARG A 111 -18.30 16.72 15.72
CA ARG A 111 -17.10 17.41 15.24
C ARG A 111 -15.87 17.13 16.14
N MET A 112 -16.06 17.09 17.45
CA MET A 112 -14.99 16.75 18.38
C MET A 112 -14.35 15.39 18.09
N VAL A 113 -15.16 14.39 17.70
CA VAL A 113 -14.66 13.04 17.36
C VAL A 113 -13.88 13.09 16.05
N THR A 114 -14.37 13.82 15.07
CA THR A 114 -13.69 13.99 13.78
C THR A 114 -12.34 14.69 13.96
N ASP A 115 -12.30 15.79 14.72
CA ASP A 115 -11.09 16.53 15.03
C ASP A 115 -10.08 15.67 15.82
N PHE A 116 -10.57 14.83 16.75
CA PHE A 116 -9.72 13.87 17.46
C PHE A 116 -9.02 12.90 16.50
N PHE A 117 -9.75 12.30 15.57
CA PHE A 117 -9.14 11.38 14.58
C PHE A 117 -8.19 12.09 13.63
N GLN A 118 -8.45 13.35 13.29
CA GLN A 118 -7.53 14.16 12.50
C GLN A 118 -6.22 14.40 13.25
N MET A 119 -6.30 14.86 14.51
CA MET A 119 -5.12 15.06 15.34
C MET A 119 -4.32 13.77 15.55
N VAL A 120 -5.00 12.64 15.80
CA VAL A 120 -4.33 11.32 15.87
C VAL A 120 -3.63 10.99 14.55
N GLY A 121 -4.26 11.27 13.41
CA GLY A 121 -3.65 11.10 12.09
C GLY A 121 -2.35 11.89 11.94
N ASP A 122 -2.37 13.16 12.31
CA ASP A 122 -1.22 14.06 12.24
C ASP A 122 -0.07 13.59 13.14
N VAL A 123 -0.39 13.12 14.35
CA VAL A 123 0.59 12.52 15.26
C VAL A 123 1.23 11.27 14.65
N MET A 124 0.42 10.37 14.06
CA MET A 124 0.93 9.16 13.42
C MET A 124 1.83 9.45 12.22
N ILE A 125 1.48 10.45 11.41
CA ILE A 125 2.35 10.90 10.30
C ILE A 125 3.67 11.44 10.85
N ARG A 126 3.64 12.24 11.90
CA ARG A 126 4.85 12.76 12.55
C ARG A 126 5.71 11.65 13.15
N MET A 127 5.10 10.66 13.82
CA MET A 127 5.81 9.47 14.30
C MET A 127 6.49 8.72 13.16
N THR A 128 5.78 8.50 12.06
CA THR A 128 6.34 7.83 10.87
C THR A 128 7.55 8.60 10.34
N ASN A 129 7.49 9.92 10.25
CA ASN A 129 8.61 10.74 9.81
C ASN A 129 9.83 10.59 10.73
N TYR A 130 9.64 10.54 12.04
CA TYR A 130 10.75 10.28 12.98
C TYR A 130 11.35 8.88 12.80
N VAL A 131 10.51 7.86 12.62
CA VAL A 131 10.99 6.49 12.36
C VAL A 131 11.77 6.44 11.04
N MET A 132 11.32 7.18 10.01
CA MET A 132 12.01 7.24 8.72
C MET A 132 13.41 7.90 8.79
N LEU A 133 13.71 8.69 9.82
CA LEU A 133 15.07 9.18 10.05
C LEU A 133 16.06 8.05 10.36
N TYR A 134 15.61 6.95 10.93
CA TYR A 134 16.43 5.76 11.20
C TYR A 134 16.49 4.79 10.01
N ALA A 135 15.67 4.99 8.99
CA ALA A 135 15.62 4.10 7.81
C ALA A 135 16.98 3.91 7.13
N PRO A 136 17.85 4.93 6.94
CA PRO A 136 19.16 4.74 6.34
C PRO A 136 20.04 3.76 7.09
N ILE A 137 19.99 3.78 8.43
CA ILE A 137 20.76 2.86 9.30
C ILE A 137 20.24 1.43 9.11
N GLY A 138 18.92 1.25 9.11
CA GLY A 138 18.29 -0.06 8.87
C GLY A 138 18.62 -0.62 7.48
N VAL A 139 18.52 0.22 6.45
CA VAL A 139 18.85 -0.17 5.07
C VAL A 139 20.33 -0.56 4.95
N PHE A 140 21.24 0.21 5.55
CA PHE A 140 22.65 -0.14 5.57
C PHE A 140 22.89 -1.52 6.23
N GLY A 141 22.26 -1.78 7.39
CA GLY A 141 22.35 -3.06 8.06
C GLY A 141 21.84 -4.24 7.22
N LEU A 142 20.71 -4.06 6.52
CA LEU A 142 20.16 -5.07 5.63
C LEU A 142 21.06 -5.34 4.42
N ILE A 143 21.62 -4.30 3.82
CA ILE A 143 22.57 -4.45 2.70
C ILE A 143 23.84 -5.16 3.18
N ALA A 144 24.41 -4.76 4.32
CA ALA A 144 25.59 -5.39 4.90
C ALA A 144 25.32 -6.89 5.18
N TYR A 145 24.19 -7.22 5.77
CA TYR A 145 23.78 -8.60 6.01
C TYR A 145 23.67 -9.40 4.70
N THR A 146 23.06 -8.82 3.68
CA THR A 146 22.89 -9.48 2.37
C THR A 146 24.23 -9.73 1.70
N VAL A 147 25.13 -8.75 1.74
CA VAL A 147 26.49 -8.87 1.18
C VAL A 147 27.29 -9.94 1.94
N THR A 148 27.16 -10.00 3.26
CA THR A 148 27.89 -11.01 4.06
C THR A 148 27.40 -12.42 3.74
N ARG A 149 26.12 -12.60 3.45
CA ARG A 149 25.53 -13.91 3.13
C ARG A 149 25.76 -14.36 1.69
N HIS A 150 25.70 -13.46 0.73
CA HIS A 150 25.65 -13.79 -0.70
C HIS A 150 26.85 -13.23 -1.49
N GLY A 151 27.74 -12.49 -0.83
CA GLY A 151 28.88 -11.85 -1.48
C GLY A 151 28.55 -10.52 -2.16
N LEU A 152 29.60 -9.81 -2.59
CA LEU A 152 29.48 -8.50 -3.27
C LEU A 152 28.79 -8.60 -4.64
N SER A 153 28.79 -9.77 -5.27
CA SER A 153 28.16 -10.02 -6.58
C SER A 153 26.66 -9.73 -6.59
N VAL A 154 25.99 -9.79 -5.42
CA VAL A 154 24.55 -9.48 -5.30
C VAL A 154 24.24 -7.99 -5.43
N LEU A 155 25.22 -7.11 -5.21
CA LEU A 155 24.99 -5.67 -5.29
C LEU A 155 24.65 -5.21 -6.72
N LEU A 156 25.23 -5.84 -7.74
CA LEU A 156 24.97 -5.48 -9.13
C LEU A 156 23.52 -5.76 -9.56
N PRO A 157 22.96 -6.97 -9.34
CA PRO A 157 21.53 -7.26 -9.56
C PRO A 157 20.59 -6.39 -8.72
N LEU A 158 20.93 -6.09 -7.47
CA LEU A 158 20.16 -5.18 -6.63
C LEU A 158 20.14 -3.76 -7.20
N GLY A 159 21.28 -3.24 -7.63
CA GLY A 159 21.38 -1.94 -8.31
C GLY A 159 20.54 -1.92 -9.59
N LYS A 160 20.61 -2.99 -10.39
CA LYS A 160 19.80 -3.14 -11.61
C LYS A 160 18.29 -3.18 -11.30
N LEU A 161 17.89 -3.85 -10.21
CA LEU A 161 16.50 -3.87 -9.75
C LEU A 161 16.00 -2.48 -9.37
N ILE A 162 16.79 -1.72 -8.61
CA ILE A 162 16.45 -0.35 -8.20
C ILE A 162 16.32 0.54 -9.44
N LEU A 163 17.25 0.45 -10.38
CA LEU A 163 17.21 1.22 -11.63
C LEU A 163 15.98 0.86 -12.45
N THR A 164 15.65 -0.43 -12.56
CA THR A 164 14.46 -0.92 -13.25
C THR A 164 13.17 -0.35 -12.63
N ALA A 165 13.08 -0.39 -11.32
CA ALA A 165 11.92 0.16 -10.59
C ALA A 165 11.81 1.69 -10.78
N PHE A 166 12.93 2.39 -10.76
CA PHE A 166 12.97 3.84 -11.00
C PHE A 166 12.51 4.19 -12.42
N ILE A 167 13.04 3.53 -13.45
CA ILE A 167 12.65 3.72 -14.85
C ILE A 167 11.17 3.40 -15.04
N ALA A 168 10.69 2.28 -14.50
CA ALA A 168 9.27 1.91 -14.59
C ALA A 168 8.36 2.97 -13.95
N THR A 169 8.77 3.52 -12.80
CA THR A 169 8.04 4.59 -12.11
C THR A 169 8.00 5.88 -12.94
N VAL A 170 9.12 6.29 -13.50
CA VAL A 170 9.19 7.49 -14.37
C VAL A 170 8.28 7.33 -15.59
N ILE A 171 8.36 6.19 -16.27
CA ILE A 171 7.50 5.89 -17.43
C ILE A 171 6.02 5.91 -17.01
N PHE A 172 5.68 5.28 -15.88
CA PHE A 172 4.32 5.29 -15.36
C PHE A 172 3.80 6.70 -15.10
N VAL A 173 4.60 7.55 -14.45
CA VAL A 173 4.22 8.94 -14.17
C VAL A 173 4.00 9.70 -15.47
N VAL A 174 4.89 9.58 -16.42
CA VAL A 174 4.78 10.26 -17.73
C VAL A 174 3.54 9.79 -18.48
N VAL A 175 3.30 8.49 -18.57
CA VAL A 175 2.16 7.92 -19.33
C VAL A 175 0.82 8.19 -18.66
N THR A 176 0.78 8.24 -17.33
CA THR A 176 -0.49 8.33 -16.59
C THR A 176 -0.89 9.77 -16.25
N TYR A 177 0.07 10.68 -16.08
CA TYR A 177 -0.20 12.04 -15.58
C TYR A 177 0.15 13.17 -16.56
N LEU A 178 0.79 12.89 -17.69
CA LEU A 178 1.09 13.91 -18.71
C LEU A 178 -0.04 14.10 -19.75
N PRO A 179 -0.89 13.11 -20.09
CA PRO A 179 -2.00 13.32 -21.05
C PRO A 179 -3.10 14.22 -20.53
#